data_ec50771706bb5a511ad30c63d9518ec7
#
_entry.id   ec50771706bb5a511ad30c63d9518ec7
#
_cell.length_a   1.000
_cell.length_b   1.000
_cell.length_c   1.000
_cell.angle_alpha   90.00
_cell.angle_beta   90.00
_cell.angle_gamma   90.00
#
_symmetry.space_group_name_H-M   'P 1'
#
loop_
_entity.id
_entity.type
_entity.pdbx_description
1 polymer ?
#
loop_
_entity_poly.entity_id
_entity_poly.type
_entity_poly.pdbx_seq_one_letter_code
_entity_poly.pdbx_strand_id
1 'polypeptide(L)'
;MAGVLLVGGALTGRRPGGGLRRVPGLGWVTADPTVGRRILTDHRHFTIVGEGGVGHLWAQILGDWVLDLFDGPGHHDLRTRSRELFTEASAAALVDGAWSLALDDARRTLAAGGTVDVGRLARVLVGRMMISLLGIPSPAATGAGSGPGTATGSAASSAAGAGTGATPEAVPTDDDALAAFATGERLASIALGSAGSTYLAPGQVAAAREIVAELTQGVPDGWRHAPADRLLGRCRELGLGLEETTGLASLLMVAGTETSASAMARTTALLIDTGEQHRLLRLLADERGHPVERAAGEPDAVENAVREGLRVTSPASVIGRGVSADVEVAGRTLRAGERVMILTWAANTAAGPFRADRPYVRETRQLWFGAGRHLCLGAALARAEIAALLHALYDDGAPLRVVSRRAKRRVLVPGYDQLVVARA
;
A
#
# COMPACT_ATOMS: atom_id res chain seq x y z
N MET A 1 -20.09 -2.86 -4.39
CA MET A 1 -19.70 -1.52 -3.90
C MET A 1 -20.85 -0.54 -3.75
N ALA A 2 -21.74 -0.39 -4.73
CA ALA A 2 -22.90 0.52 -4.57
C ALA A 2 -23.73 0.25 -3.30
N GLY A 3 -23.94 -1.02 -2.93
CA GLY A 3 -24.64 -1.39 -1.70
C GLY A 3 -23.93 -1.00 -0.41
N VAL A 4 -22.57 -1.07 -0.38
CA VAL A 4 -21.77 -0.68 0.79
C VAL A 4 -21.75 0.84 0.96
N LEU A 5 -21.71 1.59 -0.14
CA LEU A 5 -21.79 3.06 -0.13
C LEU A 5 -23.18 3.57 0.26
N LEU A 6 -24.25 2.87 -0.19
CA LEU A 6 -25.63 3.18 0.22
C LEU A 6 -25.86 2.87 1.71
N VAL A 7 -25.29 1.78 2.23
CA VAL A 7 -25.33 1.46 3.66
C VAL A 7 -24.50 2.47 4.46
N GLY A 8 -23.35 2.91 3.95
CA GLY A 8 -22.54 3.97 4.55
C GLY A 8 -23.29 5.29 4.68
N GLY A 9 -23.99 5.73 3.62
CA GLY A 9 -24.81 6.93 3.63
C GLY A 9 -26.00 6.86 4.61
N ALA A 10 -26.62 5.69 4.74
CA ALA A 10 -27.71 5.47 5.68
C ALA A 10 -27.25 5.34 7.14
N LEU A 11 -25.96 4.95 7.37
CA LEU A 11 -25.37 4.79 8.71
C LEU A 11 -24.78 6.10 9.25
N THR A 12 -24.44 7.07 8.41
CA THR A 12 -23.92 8.39 8.79
C THR A 12 -25.00 9.35 9.31
N GLY A 13 -26.28 8.98 9.19
CA GLY A 13 -27.38 9.71 9.83
C GLY A 13 -27.20 9.69 11.35
N ARG A 14 -26.78 10.83 11.90
CA ARG A 14 -26.55 11.09 13.32
C ARG A 14 -27.76 10.66 14.17
N ARG A 15 -27.69 9.45 14.78
CA ARG A 15 -28.50 9.14 15.96
C ARG A 15 -27.58 8.78 17.11
N PRO A 16 -27.70 9.41 18.28
CA PRO A 16 -26.98 9.02 19.49
C PRO A 16 -27.34 7.57 19.84
N GLY A 17 -26.35 6.70 20.05
CA GLY A 17 -26.51 5.34 20.54
C GLY A 17 -26.49 4.21 19.48
N GLY A 18 -26.14 4.48 18.21
CA GLY A 18 -26.21 3.46 17.15
C GLY A 18 -24.89 3.12 16.45
N GLY A 19 -23.77 3.05 17.17
CA GLY A 19 -22.45 2.78 16.58
C GLY A 19 -22.28 1.40 15.91
N LEU A 20 -23.19 0.43 16.13
CA LEU A 20 -23.10 -0.93 15.57
C LEU A 20 -24.49 -1.42 15.15
N ARG A 21 -24.62 -1.94 13.93
CA ARG A 21 -25.87 -2.44 13.37
C ARG A 21 -25.69 -3.79 12.68
N ARG A 22 -26.67 -4.66 12.80
CA ARG A 22 -26.73 -5.91 12.02
C ARG A 22 -27.35 -5.66 10.65
N VAL A 23 -26.63 -6.07 9.61
CA VAL A 23 -27.08 -5.96 8.22
C VAL A 23 -27.21 -7.37 7.64
N PRO A 24 -28.41 -7.76 7.14
CA PRO A 24 -28.60 -9.07 6.53
C PRO A 24 -27.56 -9.34 5.42
N GLY A 25 -26.98 -10.53 5.44
CA GLY A 25 -25.93 -10.93 4.46
C GLY A 25 -24.53 -10.37 4.73
N LEU A 26 -24.37 -9.29 5.51
CA LEU A 26 -23.09 -8.69 5.82
C LEU A 26 -22.60 -8.92 7.27
N GLY A 27 -23.49 -9.27 8.19
CA GLY A 27 -23.18 -9.36 9.61
C GLY A 27 -23.30 -8.00 10.32
N TRP A 28 -22.48 -7.78 11.34
CA TRP A 28 -22.43 -6.51 12.05
C TRP A 28 -21.64 -5.45 11.25
N VAL A 29 -22.09 -4.20 11.29
CA VAL A 29 -21.46 -3.11 10.54
C VAL A 29 -21.37 -1.87 11.44
N THR A 30 -20.20 -1.21 11.42
CA THR A 30 -19.98 0.06 12.10
C THR A 30 -19.28 1.08 11.17
N ALA A 31 -19.64 2.36 11.33
CA ALA A 31 -18.94 3.52 10.77
C ALA A 31 -18.44 4.46 11.90
N ASP A 32 -18.59 4.04 13.15
CA ASP A 32 -18.10 4.80 14.31
C ASP A 32 -16.60 4.52 14.52
N PRO A 33 -15.72 5.54 14.51
CA PRO A 33 -14.28 5.35 14.63
C PRO A 33 -13.87 4.77 15.99
N THR A 34 -14.59 5.07 17.07
CA THR A 34 -14.30 4.59 18.42
C THR A 34 -14.66 3.10 18.53
N VAL A 35 -15.84 2.72 18.04
CA VAL A 35 -16.30 1.33 18.00
C VAL A 35 -15.37 0.53 17.08
N GLY A 36 -15.06 1.05 15.88
CA GLY A 36 -14.13 0.41 14.94
C GLY A 36 -12.76 0.16 15.56
N ARG A 37 -12.21 1.14 16.25
CA ARG A 37 -10.92 0.99 16.94
C ARG A 37 -10.98 -0.03 18.05
N ARG A 38 -12.02 -0.03 18.88
CA ARG A 38 -12.23 -1.04 19.93
C ARG A 38 -12.20 -2.45 19.34
N ILE A 39 -12.94 -2.69 18.25
CA ILE A 39 -12.97 -3.98 17.57
C ILE A 39 -11.56 -4.35 17.05
N LEU A 40 -10.83 -3.43 16.44
CA LEU A 40 -9.50 -3.68 15.87
C LEU A 40 -8.41 -3.90 16.92
N THR A 41 -8.60 -3.43 18.15
CA THR A 41 -7.62 -3.59 19.25
C THR A 41 -7.94 -4.73 20.18
N ASP A 42 -9.16 -5.25 20.17
CA ASP A 42 -9.60 -6.35 21.01
C ASP A 42 -9.36 -7.71 20.33
N HIS A 43 -8.11 -8.17 20.36
CA HIS A 43 -7.68 -9.43 19.77
C HIS A 43 -8.15 -10.68 20.52
N ARG A 44 -8.76 -10.53 21.69
CA ARG A 44 -9.32 -11.65 22.45
C ARG A 44 -10.65 -12.11 21.88
N HIS A 45 -11.42 -11.17 21.35
CA HIS A 45 -12.77 -11.43 20.86
C HIS A 45 -12.88 -11.28 19.33
N PHE A 46 -11.87 -10.68 18.68
CA PHE A 46 -11.91 -10.44 17.23
C PHE A 46 -10.63 -10.93 16.56
N THR A 47 -10.81 -11.71 15.49
CA THR A 47 -9.71 -12.28 14.71
C THR A 47 -9.76 -11.83 13.25
N ILE A 48 -8.60 -11.73 12.62
CA ILE A 48 -8.46 -11.44 11.18
C ILE A 48 -8.53 -12.73 10.35
N VAL A 49 -8.23 -13.88 10.96
CA VAL A 49 -8.21 -15.18 10.27
C VAL A 49 -9.54 -15.93 10.34
N GLY A 50 -10.47 -15.46 11.14
CA GLY A 50 -11.83 -16.00 11.19
C GLY A 50 -12.68 -15.55 10.00
N GLU A 51 -13.86 -16.17 9.85
CA GLU A 51 -14.82 -15.83 8.82
C GLU A 51 -15.17 -14.33 8.86
N GLY A 52 -15.08 -13.67 7.70
CA GLY A 52 -15.23 -12.21 7.56
C GLY A 52 -13.94 -11.42 7.67
N GLY A 53 -12.85 -12.01 8.12
CA GLY A 53 -11.51 -11.42 8.10
C GLY A 53 -10.77 -11.71 6.79
N VAL A 54 -9.98 -10.76 6.31
CA VAL A 54 -9.19 -10.93 5.08
C VAL A 54 -8.10 -12.00 5.22
N GLY A 55 -7.58 -12.21 6.42
CA GLY A 55 -6.58 -13.25 6.70
C GLY A 55 -7.08 -14.67 6.40
N HIS A 56 -8.39 -14.91 6.55
CA HIS A 56 -9.00 -16.17 6.17
C HIS A 56 -8.91 -16.45 4.66
N LEU A 57 -9.10 -15.43 3.83
CA LEU A 57 -8.93 -15.56 2.37
C LEU A 57 -7.45 -15.72 2.00
N TRP A 58 -6.57 -14.97 2.63
CA TRP A 58 -5.14 -15.02 2.34
C TRP A 58 -4.48 -16.34 2.75
N ALA A 59 -4.92 -16.96 3.84
CA ALA A 59 -4.44 -18.27 4.24
C ALA A 59 -4.72 -19.36 3.17
N GLN A 60 -5.82 -19.24 2.43
CA GLN A 60 -6.13 -20.17 1.33
C GLN A 60 -5.13 -20.06 0.16
N ILE A 61 -4.51 -18.89 -0.03
CA ILE A 61 -3.56 -18.62 -1.12
C ILE A 61 -2.12 -18.81 -0.65
N LEU A 62 -1.76 -18.18 0.48
CA LEU A 62 -0.38 -18.01 0.93
C LEU A 62 0.08 -19.11 1.90
N GLY A 63 -0.83 -19.98 2.35
CA GLY A 63 -0.51 -21.08 3.27
C GLY A 63 -0.56 -20.67 4.75
N ASP A 64 -0.19 -21.64 5.61
CA ASP A 64 -0.44 -21.54 7.06
C ASP A 64 0.45 -20.52 7.78
N TRP A 65 1.62 -20.18 7.24
CA TRP A 65 2.51 -19.16 7.83
C TRP A 65 1.81 -17.79 8.01
N VAL A 66 0.82 -17.49 7.15
CA VAL A 66 0.03 -16.25 7.27
C VAL A 66 -0.81 -16.23 8.55
N LEU A 67 -1.18 -17.40 9.07
CA LEU A 67 -1.90 -17.52 10.33
C LEU A 67 -1.00 -17.06 11.49
N ASP A 68 0.28 -17.44 11.48
CA ASP A 68 1.25 -16.98 12.48
C ASP A 68 1.52 -15.46 12.35
N LEU A 69 1.60 -14.94 11.13
CA LEU A 69 1.75 -13.49 10.93
C LEU A 69 0.55 -12.70 11.51
N PHE A 70 -0.65 -13.26 11.48
CA PHE A 70 -1.86 -12.56 11.90
C PHE A 70 -2.31 -12.86 13.34
N ASP A 71 -2.45 -14.11 13.74
CA ASP A 71 -3.04 -14.45 15.03
C ASP A 71 -2.42 -15.70 15.70
N GLY A 72 -1.41 -16.34 15.06
CA GLY A 72 -0.75 -17.52 15.56
C GLY A 72 0.18 -17.27 16.75
N PRO A 73 0.77 -18.32 17.33
CA PRO A 73 1.67 -18.21 18.47
C PRO A 73 2.95 -17.43 18.16
N GLY A 74 3.44 -17.46 16.91
CA GLY A 74 4.59 -16.69 16.43
C GLY A 74 4.32 -15.23 16.09
N HIS A 75 3.06 -14.79 16.14
CA HIS A 75 2.63 -13.46 15.67
C HIS A 75 3.47 -12.32 16.19
N HIS A 76 3.73 -12.28 17.52
CA HIS A 76 4.42 -11.15 18.13
C HIS A 76 5.85 -11.02 17.62
N ASP A 77 6.58 -12.13 17.57
CA ASP A 77 7.96 -12.16 17.12
C ASP A 77 8.08 -11.84 15.62
N LEU A 78 7.30 -12.50 14.79
CA LEU A 78 7.29 -12.27 13.34
C LEU A 78 6.92 -10.83 13.00
N ARG A 79 5.91 -10.26 13.66
CA ARG A 79 5.51 -8.86 13.48
C ARG A 79 6.55 -7.87 13.96
N THR A 80 7.25 -8.17 15.05
CA THR A 80 8.33 -7.31 15.57
C THR A 80 9.48 -7.27 14.58
N ARG A 81 9.99 -8.41 14.13
CA ARG A 81 11.04 -8.50 13.10
C ARG A 81 10.61 -7.83 11.78
N SER A 82 9.40 -8.08 11.32
CA SER A 82 8.90 -7.50 10.07
C SER A 82 8.74 -5.98 10.12
N ARG A 83 8.49 -5.37 11.29
CA ARG A 83 8.40 -3.91 11.43
C ARG A 83 9.72 -3.20 11.19
N GLU A 84 10.84 -3.86 11.51
CA GLU A 84 12.17 -3.32 11.29
C GLU A 84 12.51 -3.15 9.80
N LEU A 85 11.78 -3.82 8.90
CA LEU A 85 11.91 -3.65 7.45
C LEU A 85 11.39 -2.29 6.97
N PHE A 86 10.40 -1.73 7.67
CA PHE A 86 9.67 -0.53 7.23
C PHE A 86 9.71 0.56 8.30
N THR A 87 10.90 0.86 8.83
CA THR A 87 11.12 2.10 9.59
C THR A 87 10.98 3.31 8.66
N GLU A 88 10.80 4.51 9.20
CA GLU A 88 10.69 5.72 8.38
C GLU A 88 11.95 5.95 7.53
N ALA A 89 13.13 5.71 8.09
CA ALA A 89 14.39 5.84 7.37
C ALA A 89 14.55 4.80 6.24
N SER A 90 14.22 3.52 6.50
CA SER A 90 14.29 2.48 5.47
C SER A 90 13.24 2.70 4.38
N ALA A 91 12.04 3.14 4.74
CA ALA A 91 10.99 3.46 3.78
C ALA A 91 11.39 4.62 2.85
N ALA A 92 11.97 5.69 3.40
CA ALA A 92 12.47 6.82 2.61
C ALA A 92 13.58 6.39 1.64
N ALA A 93 14.55 5.60 2.11
CA ALA A 93 15.64 5.08 1.26
C ALA A 93 15.14 4.15 0.15
N LEU A 94 14.15 3.30 0.43
CA LEU A 94 13.51 2.43 -0.58
C LEU A 94 12.81 3.25 -1.67
N VAL A 95 12.06 4.28 -1.27
CA VAL A 95 11.34 5.16 -2.21
C VAL A 95 12.33 5.95 -3.06
N ASP A 96 13.34 6.55 -2.46
CA ASP A 96 14.36 7.31 -3.19
C ASP A 96 15.08 6.42 -4.21
N GLY A 97 15.55 5.26 -3.77
CA GLY A 97 16.27 4.33 -4.65
C GLY A 97 15.44 3.80 -5.83
N ALA A 98 14.15 3.57 -5.63
CA ALA A 98 13.28 3.02 -6.68
C ALA A 98 12.63 4.08 -7.59
N TRP A 99 12.43 5.32 -7.10
CA TRP A 99 11.52 6.28 -7.72
C TRP A 99 12.17 7.58 -8.23
N SER A 100 13.37 7.95 -7.73
CA SER A 100 14.00 9.24 -8.03
C SER A 100 13.98 9.59 -9.52
N LEU A 101 14.41 8.67 -10.39
CA LEU A 101 14.45 8.90 -11.83
C LEU A 101 13.08 9.18 -12.45
N ALA A 102 12.05 8.43 -12.04
CA ALA A 102 10.70 8.61 -12.59
C ALA A 102 10.04 9.89 -12.07
N LEU A 103 10.29 10.24 -10.81
CA LEU A 103 9.80 11.49 -10.23
C LEU A 103 10.48 12.71 -10.82
N ASP A 104 11.78 12.65 -11.10
CA ASP A 104 12.51 13.72 -11.78
C ASP A 104 12.05 13.93 -13.22
N ASP A 105 11.71 12.84 -13.91
CA ASP A 105 11.12 12.94 -15.25
C ASP A 105 9.75 13.62 -15.22
N ALA A 106 8.91 13.26 -14.26
CA ALA A 106 7.62 13.91 -14.07
C ALA A 106 7.77 15.42 -13.77
N ARG A 107 8.74 15.79 -12.89
CA ARG A 107 9.05 17.21 -12.61
C ARG A 107 9.48 17.95 -13.88
N ARG A 108 10.44 17.41 -14.64
CA ARG A 108 10.92 18.03 -15.89
C ARG A 108 9.80 18.19 -16.90
N THR A 109 8.95 17.16 -17.05
CA THR A 109 7.81 17.20 -17.97
C THR A 109 6.84 18.33 -17.61
N LEU A 110 6.48 18.47 -16.34
CA LEU A 110 5.60 19.53 -15.87
C LEU A 110 6.25 20.91 -15.99
N ALA A 111 7.53 21.04 -15.67
CA ALA A 111 8.27 22.30 -15.79
C ALA A 111 8.39 22.78 -17.25
N ALA A 112 8.46 21.85 -18.20
CA ALA A 112 8.44 22.13 -19.63
C ALA A 112 7.03 22.43 -20.20
N GLY A 113 5.99 22.51 -19.36
CA GLY A 113 4.61 22.74 -19.79
C GLY A 113 3.90 21.49 -20.33
N GLY A 114 4.49 20.32 -20.17
CA GLY A 114 3.90 19.05 -20.57
C GLY A 114 2.82 18.56 -19.59
N THR A 115 2.32 17.36 -19.85
CA THR A 115 1.30 16.69 -19.02
C THR A 115 1.85 15.41 -18.40
N VAL A 116 1.40 15.08 -17.19
CA VAL A 116 1.72 13.83 -16.50
C VAL A 116 0.43 13.08 -16.18
N ASP A 117 0.34 11.81 -16.57
CA ASP A 117 -0.72 10.91 -16.09
C ASP A 117 -0.33 10.35 -14.73
N VAL A 118 -0.80 10.98 -13.66
CA VAL A 118 -0.54 10.58 -12.27
C VAL A 118 -1.08 9.17 -11.98
N GLY A 119 -2.17 8.76 -12.63
CA GLY A 119 -2.69 7.40 -12.50
C GLY A 119 -1.74 6.35 -13.08
N ARG A 120 -1.14 6.61 -14.26
CA ARG A 120 -0.10 5.75 -14.84
C ARG A 120 1.19 5.83 -14.03
N LEU A 121 1.63 7.04 -13.66
CA LEU A 121 2.84 7.25 -12.88
C LEU A 121 2.79 6.46 -11.56
N ALA A 122 1.68 6.54 -10.80
CA ALA A 122 1.52 5.80 -9.56
C ALA A 122 1.67 4.28 -9.77
N ARG A 123 1.16 3.72 -10.88
CA ARG A 123 1.34 2.30 -11.20
C ARG A 123 2.80 1.95 -11.53
N VAL A 124 3.48 2.82 -12.30
CA VAL A 124 4.91 2.66 -12.60
C VAL A 124 5.74 2.70 -11.31
N LEU A 125 5.50 3.67 -10.45
CA LEU A 125 6.22 3.82 -9.19
C LEU A 125 6.05 2.59 -8.29
N VAL A 126 4.82 2.14 -8.09
CA VAL A 126 4.55 0.93 -7.30
C VAL A 126 5.16 -0.31 -7.96
N GLY A 127 5.06 -0.45 -9.28
CA GLY A 127 5.69 -1.57 -9.99
C GLY A 127 7.22 -1.60 -9.83
N ARG A 128 7.90 -0.45 -9.94
CA ARG A 128 9.34 -0.33 -9.67
C ARG A 128 9.69 -0.69 -8.22
N MET A 129 8.88 -0.24 -7.26
CA MET A 129 9.04 -0.64 -5.86
C MET A 129 8.94 -2.16 -5.71
N MET A 130 7.97 -2.82 -6.35
CA MET A 130 7.80 -4.27 -6.30
C MET A 130 9.00 -5.00 -6.88
N ILE A 131 9.48 -4.58 -8.04
CA ILE A 131 10.68 -5.17 -8.67
C ILE A 131 11.87 -5.03 -7.70
N SER A 132 12.07 -3.86 -7.12
CA SER A 132 13.15 -3.61 -6.16
C SER A 132 13.02 -4.44 -4.89
N LEU A 133 11.81 -4.56 -4.32
CA LEU A 133 11.56 -5.30 -3.08
C LEU A 133 11.71 -6.81 -3.26
N LEU A 134 11.31 -7.35 -4.40
CA LEU A 134 11.21 -8.79 -4.64
C LEU A 134 12.37 -9.36 -5.45
N GLY A 135 13.30 -8.51 -5.93
CA GLY A 135 14.35 -8.95 -6.81
C GLY A 135 13.82 -9.61 -8.10
N ILE A 136 12.68 -9.13 -8.61
CA ILE A 136 12.09 -9.68 -9.85
C ILE A 136 13.05 -9.35 -10.99
N PRO A 137 13.58 -10.36 -11.73
CA PRO A 137 14.43 -10.10 -12.87
C PRO A 137 13.69 -9.28 -13.92
N SER A 138 14.31 -8.17 -14.38
CA SER A 138 13.75 -7.45 -15.54
C SER A 138 13.82 -8.35 -16.78
N PRO A 139 12.74 -8.50 -17.57
CA PRO A 139 12.79 -9.27 -18.82
C PRO A 139 13.88 -8.82 -19.78
N ALA A 140 14.30 -7.54 -19.71
CA ALA A 140 15.41 -6.99 -20.48
C ALA A 140 16.77 -7.64 -20.10
N ALA A 141 16.92 -8.14 -18.87
CA ALA A 141 18.16 -8.78 -18.43
C ALA A 141 18.26 -10.26 -18.89
N THR A 142 17.12 -10.91 -19.17
CA THR A 142 17.07 -12.32 -19.63
C THR A 142 17.17 -12.47 -21.14
N GLY A 143 17.03 -11.40 -21.91
CA GLY A 143 17.06 -11.39 -23.38
C GLY A 143 18.45 -11.28 -24.03
N ALA A 144 19.53 -11.10 -23.27
CA ALA A 144 20.88 -10.86 -23.79
C ALA A 144 21.79 -12.11 -23.86
N GLY A 145 21.23 -13.31 -23.97
CA GLY A 145 22.06 -14.52 -23.91
C GLY A 145 21.50 -15.80 -24.52
N SER A 146 21.09 -15.79 -25.79
CA SER A 146 21.05 -17.05 -26.57
C SER A 146 20.96 -16.80 -28.08
N GLY A 147 22.07 -16.36 -28.66
CA GLY A 147 22.33 -16.50 -30.10
C GLY A 147 23.51 -17.45 -30.28
N PRO A 148 23.45 -18.45 -31.16
CA PRO A 148 24.58 -19.32 -31.44
C PRO A 148 25.59 -18.56 -32.30
N GLY A 149 26.56 -17.93 -31.64
CA GLY A 149 27.73 -17.33 -32.34
C GLY A 149 28.87 -18.29 -32.41
N THR A 150 29.20 -18.68 -33.65
CA THR A 150 30.35 -19.47 -34.07
C THR A 150 31.67 -18.93 -33.53
N ALA A 151 32.42 -19.81 -32.88
CA ALA A 151 33.78 -19.60 -32.44
C ALA A 151 34.76 -19.45 -33.61
N THR A 152 35.53 -18.35 -33.65
CA THR A 152 36.86 -18.36 -34.25
C THR A 152 37.78 -17.54 -33.33
N GLY A 153 38.86 -18.18 -32.94
CA GLY A 153 39.76 -17.76 -31.89
C GLY A 153 40.68 -16.59 -32.21
N SER A 154 41.18 -15.97 -31.17
CA SER A 154 42.61 -15.60 -31.10
C SER A 154 42.93 -15.29 -29.61
N ALA A 155 44.00 -15.91 -29.15
CA ALA A 155 44.59 -15.73 -27.83
C ALA A 155 45.39 -14.42 -27.78
N ALA A 156 45.23 -13.65 -26.70
CA ALA A 156 46.29 -12.82 -26.14
C ALA A 156 46.06 -12.55 -24.65
N SER A 157 47.07 -12.91 -23.90
CA SER A 157 47.36 -12.76 -22.50
C SER A 157 47.28 -11.31 -21.99
N SER A 158 46.75 -10.98 -20.81
CA SER A 158 47.50 -10.75 -19.58
C SER A 158 46.78 -9.88 -18.56
N ALA A 159 47.06 -10.21 -17.32
CA ALA A 159 47.09 -9.38 -16.12
C ALA A 159 45.77 -9.12 -15.32
N ALA A 160 45.82 -9.70 -14.17
CA ALA A 160 45.07 -9.56 -12.96
C ALA A 160 44.61 -8.10 -12.61
N GLY A 161 43.37 -8.01 -12.26
CA GLY A 161 42.77 -6.92 -11.52
C GLY A 161 41.47 -7.45 -10.94
N ALA A 162 41.52 -7.98 -9.70
CA ALA A 162 40.34 -8.40 -8.97
C ALA A 162 39.54 -7.17 -8.54
N GLY A 163 38.71 -6.66 -9.42
CA GLY A 163 37.64 -5.74 -9.11
C GLY A 163 36.34 -6.56 -9.15
N THR A 164 35.69 -6.71 -8.01
CA THR A 164 34.32 -7.22 -7.92
C THR A 164 33.38 -6.22 -8.61
N GLY A 165 33.36 -6.29 -9.92
CA GLY A 165 32.44 -5.53 -10.73
C GLY A 165 31.04 -6.14 -10.60
N ALA A 166 30.28 -5.66 -9.61
CA ALA A 166 28.83 -5.78 -9.70
C ALA A 166 28.38 -5.10 -11.01
N THR A 167 27.88 -5.89 -11.95
CA THR A 167 27.21 -5.37 -13.14
C THR A 167 26.13 -4.42 -12.66
N PRO A 168 26.08 -3.16 -13.15
CA PRO A 168 25.03 -2.23 -12.76
C PRO A 168 23.69 -2.88 -13.09
N GLU A 169 22.87 -3.10 -12.02
CA GLU A 169 21.56 -3.66 -12.13
C GLU A 169 20.75 -2.77 -13.08
N ALA A 170 20.27 -3.33 -14.18
CA ALA A 170 19.55 -2.57 -15.19
C ALA A 170 18.31 -1.93 -14.56
N VAL A 171 18.19 -0.61 -14.66
CA VAL A 171 17.01 0.10 -14.15
C VAL A 171 15.76 -0.43 -14.86
N PRO A 172 14.75 -0.89 -14.13
CA PRO A 172 13.52 -1.41 -14.74
C PRO A 172 12.87 -0.38 -15.64
N THR A 173 12.42 -0.80 -16.82
CA THR A 173 11.65 0.05 -17.72
C THR A 173 10.25 0.33 -17.13
N ASP A 174 9.56 1.34 -17.67
CA ASP A 174 8.16 1.59 -17.31
C ASP A 174 7.24 0.42 -17.65
N ASP A 175 7.53 -0.30 -18.72
CA ASP A 175 6.74 -1.46 -19.16
C ASP A 175 6.95 -2.65 -18.22
N ASP A 176 8.19 -2.90 -17.77
CA ASP A 176 8.46 -3.90 -16.72
C ASP A 176 7.69 -3.56 -15.42
N ALA A 177 7.73 -2.30 -15.02
CA ALA A 177 7.03 -1.83 -13.83
C ALA A 177 5.51 -1.99 -13.95
N LEU A 178 4.93 -1.64 -15.09
CA LEU A 178 3.50 -1.81 -15.35
C LEU A 178 3.09 -3.29 -15.40
N ALA A 179 3.94 -4.16 -15.93
CA ALA A 179 3.71 -5.60 -15.94
C ALA A 179 3.71 -6.17 -14.51
N ALA A 180 4.69 -5.79 -13.69
CA ALA A 180 4.74 -6.18 -12.28
C ALA A 180 3.51 -5.67 -11.51
N PHE A 181 3.14 -4.40 -11.71
CA PHE A 181 1.92 -3.84 -11.12
C PHE A 181 0.66 -4.61 -11.54
N ALA A 182 0.49 -4.90 -12.83
CA ALA A 182 -0.67 -5.62 -13.35
C ALA A 182 -0.77 -7.04 -12.79
N THR A 183 0.36 -7.72 -12.57
CA THR A 183 0.39 -9.04 -11.94
C THR A 183 -0.03 -8.96 -10.48
N GLY A 184 0.46 -7.96 -9.73
CA GLY A 184 0.00 -7.68 -8.36
C GLY A 184 -1.50 -7.31 -8.29
N GLU A 185 -2.01 -6.52 -9.24
CA GLU A 185 -3.44 -6.18 -9.35
C GLU A 185 -4.31 -7.42 -9.60
N ARG A 186 -3.87 -8.34 -10.46
CA ARG A 186 -4.54 -9.63 -10.68
C ARG A 186 -4.60 -10.45 -9.40
N LEU A 187 -3.49 -10.55 -8.68
CA LEU A 187 -3.43 -11.27 -7.40
C LEU A 187 -4.36 -10.62 -6.37
N ALA A 188 -4.30 -9.31 -6.21
CA ALA A 188 -5.16 -8.57 -5.28
C ALA A 188 -6.66 -8.75 -5.60
N SER A 189 -7.03 -8.76 -6.87
CA SER A 189 -8.42 -8.96 -7.31
C SER A 189 -8.99 -10.33 -6.90
N ILE A 190 -8.15 -11.37 -6.84
CA ILE A 190 -8.52 -12.70 -6.36
C ILE A 190 -8.51 -12.72 -4.82
N ALA A 191 -7.41 -12.28 -4.22
CA ALA A 191 -7.14 -12.38 -2.79
C ALA A 191 -8.08 -11.56 -1.91
N LEU A 192 -8.65 -10.48 -2.43
CA LEU A 192 -9.68 -9.69 -1.73
C LEU A 192 -11.08 -10.28 -1.87
N GLY A 193 -11.27 -11.26 -2.74
CA GLY A 193 -12.54 -11.94 -2.96
C GLY A 193 -13.65 -11.02 -3.44
N SER A 194 -14.88 -11.48 -3.32
CA SER A 194 -16.09 -10.68 -3.57
C SER A 194 -16.74 -10.25 -2.26
N ALA A 195 -17.47 -9.15 -2.28
CA ALA A 195 -18.21 -8.69 -1.09
C ALA A 195 -19.18 -9.78 -0.61
N GLY A 196 -18.96 -10.28 0.60
CA GLY A 196 -19.76 -11.34 1.21
C GLY A 196 -19.25 -12.77 1.01
N SER A 197 -18.23 -13.00 0.18
CA SER A 197 -17.57 -14.31 0.08
C SER A 197 -16.53 -14.47 1.19
N THR A 198 -16.57 -15.61 1.86
CA THR A 198 -15.58 -16.00 2.89
C THR A 198 -14.66 -17.10 2.39
N TYR A 199 -14.91 -17.64 1.21
CA TYR A 199 -14.11 -18.68 0.58
C TYR A 199 -13.85 -18.34 -0.88
N LEU A 200 -12.66 -18.73 -1.35
CA LEU A 200 -12.28 -18.70 -2.75
C LEU A 200 -12.63 -20.04 -3.41
N ALA A 201 -13.08 -20.01 -4.66
CA ALA A 201 -13.27 -21.23 -5.42
C ALA A 201 -11.90 -21.92 -5.66
N PRO A 202 -11.83 -23.27 -5.75
CA PRO A 202 -10.56 -23.99 -5.96
C PRO A 202 -9.75 -23.46 -7.15
N GLY A 203 -10.41 -23.12 -8.26
CA GLY A 203 -9.75 -22.50 -9.43
C GLY A 203 -9.18 -21.11 -9.15
N GLN A 204 -9.80 -20.32 -8.29
CA GLN A 204 -9.27 -19.01 -7.86
C GLN A 204 -8.03 -19.19 -6.98
N VAL A 205 -8.06 -20.16 -6.07
CA VAL A 205 -6.90 -20.49 -5.22
C VAL A 205 -5.72 -20.96 -6.09
N ALA A 206 -5.95 -21.85 -7.05
CA ALA A 206 -4.92 -22.34 -7.97
C ALA A 206 -4.32 -21.18 -8.78
N ALA A 207 -5.16 -20.35 -9.42
CA ALA A 207 -4.70 -19.20 -10.19
C ALA A 207 -3.91 -18.19 -9.35
N ALA A 208 -4.36 -17.93 -8.11
CA ALA A 208 -3.65 -17.02 -7.19
C ALA A 208 -2.28 -17.59 -6.78
N ARG A 209 -2.19 -18.89 -6.52
CA ARG A 209 -0.91 -19.56 -6.18
C ARG A 209 0.07 -19.56 -7.34
N GLU A 210 -0.39 -19.71 -8.59
CA GLU A 210 0.46 -19.57 -9.78
C GLU A 210 1.04 -18.15 -9.88
N ILE A 211 0.20 -17.13 -9.67
CA ILE A 211 0.67 -15.73 -9.66
C ILE A 211 1.68 -15.50 -8.54
N VAL A 212 1.43 -16.03 -7.34
CA VAL A 212 2.39 -15.92 -6.22
C VAL A 212 3.72 -16.58 -6.59
N ALA A 213 3.71 -17.77 -7.17
CA ALA A 213 4.92 -18.46 -7.60
C ALA A 213 5.70 -17.66 -8.66
N GLU A 214 5.00 -17.06 -9.64
CA GLU A 214 5.58 -16.16 -10.64
C GLU A 214 6.27 -14.95 -9.97
N LEU A 215 5.57 -14.27 -9.08
CA LEU A 215 6.05 -13.05 -8.41
C LEU A 215 7.22 -13.31 -7.44
N THR A 216 7.28 -14.48 -6.84
CA THR A 216 8.27 -14.80 -5.82
C THR A 216 9.43 -15.66 -6.32
N GLN A 217 9.51 -15.92 -7.61
CA GLN A 217 10.56 -16.78 -8.19
C GLN A 217 11.99 -16.29 -7.90
N GLY A 218 12.20 -14.96 -7.80
CA GLY A 218 13.49 -14.35 -7.46
C GLY A 218 13.80 -14.29 -5.95
N VAL A 219 12.81 -14.53 -5.08
CA VAL A 219 12.97 -14.40 -3.63
C VAL A 219 14.00 -15.36 -3.07
N PRO A 220 14.07 -16.65 -3.45
CA PRO A 220 15.09 -17.57 -2.91
C PRO A 220 16.52 -17.14 -3.19
N ASP A 221 16.77 -16.63 -4.38
CA ASP A 221 18.09 -16.17 -4.79
C ASP A 221 18.45 -14.85 -4.11
N GLY A 222 17.55 -13.87 -4.14
CA GLY A 222 17.71 -12.60 -3.44
C GLY A 222 17.87 -12.77 -1.94
N TRP A 223 17.14 -13.70 -1.29
CA TRP A 223 17.30 -13.98 0.13
C TRP A 223 18.71 -14.53 0.46
N ARG A 224 19.28 -15.36 -0.42
CA ARG A 224 20.64 -15.90 -0.20
C ARG A 224 21.74 -14.88 -0.45
N HIS A 225 21.61 -14.04 -1.47
CA HIS A 225 22.72 -13.30 -2.03
C HIS A 225 22.58 -11.77 -1.93
N ALA A 226 21.34 -11.24 -1.76
CA ALA A 226 21.18 -9.80 -1.65
C ALA A 226 21.91 -9.22 -0.43
N PRO A 227 22.54 -8.04 -0.55
CA PRO A 227 23.16 -7.36 0.55
C PRO A 227 22.10 -6.83 1.55
N ALA A 228 22.55 -6.49 2.75
CA ALA A 228 21.69 -6.13 3.88
C ALA A 228 20.92 -4.81 3.72
N ASP A 229 21.35 -3.97 2.82
CA ASP A 229 20.66 -2.72 2.45
C ASP A 229 19.47 -2.96 1.49
N ARG A 230 19.34 -4.17 0.95
CA ARG A 230 18.18 -4.61 0.16
C ARG A 230 17.20 -5.38 1.03
N LEU A 231 15.90 -5.30 0.69
CA LEU A 231 14.84 -5.89 1.52
C LEU A 231 15.06 -7.37 1.80
N LEU A 232 15.36 -8.18 0.78
CA LEU A 232 15.52 -9.64 0.94
C LEU A 232 16.74 -9.99 1.80
N GLY A 233 17.86 -9.28 1.62
CA GLY A 233 19.04 -9.42 2.48
C GLY A 233 18.77 -8.98 3.92
N ARG A 234 18.01 -7.91 4.09
CA ARG A 234 17.58 -7.42 5.41
C ARG A 234 16.65 -8.41 6.11
N CYS A 235 15.75 -9.06 5.39
CA CYS A 235 14.93 -10.15 5.95
C CYS A 235 15.82 -11.24 6.57
N ARG A 236 16.86 -11.68 5.85
CA ARG A 236 17.82 -12.67 6.35
C ARG A 236 18.55 -12.20 7.62
N GLU A 237 19.03 -10.95 7.66
CA GLU A 237 19.69 -10.40 8.84
C GLU A 237 18.77 -10.30 10.06
N LEU A 238 17.52 -9.99 9.85
CA LEU A 238 16.50 -9.98 10.90
C LEU A 238 16.07 -11.39 11.34
N GLY A 239 16.70 -12.44 10.80
CA GLY A 239 16.41 -13.83 11.14
C GLY A 239 15.09 -14.34 10.55
N LEU A 240 14.54 -13.68 9.53
CA LEU A 240 13.41 -14.20 8.78
C LEU A 240 13.88 -15.31 7.86
N GLY A 241 13.31 -16.50 7.98
CA GLY A 241 13.58 -17.64 7.12
C GLY A 241 13.10 -17.42 5.68
N LEU A 242 13.49 -18.31 4.76
CA LEU A 242 13.09 -18.20 3.36
C LEU A 242 11.56 -18.27 3.19
N GLU A 243 10.88 -19.14 3.92
CA GLU A 243 9.42 -19.28 3.87
C GLU A 243 8.74 -18.00 4.37
N GLU A 244 9.15 -17.49 5.53
CA GLU A 244 8.63 -16.24 6.11
C GLU A 244 8.87 -15.05 5.15
N THR A 245 10.06 -14.98 4.52
CA THR A 245 10.40 -13.92 3.56
C THR A 245 9.55 -14.02 2.30
N THR A 246 9.38 -15.22 1.74
CA THR A 246 8.55 -15.46 0.56
C THR A 246 7.10 -15.08 0.82
N GLY A 247 6.60 -15.48 1.97
CA GLY A 247 5.27 -15.15 2.38
C GLY A 247 5.06 -13.65 2.60
N LEU A 248 6.00 -12.98 3.26
CA LEU A 248 5.96 -11.54 3.49
C LEU A 248 6.00 -10.77 2.16
N ALA A 249 6.84 -11.20 1.23
CA ALA A 249 6.89 -10.67 -0.14
C ALA A 249 5.54 -10.77 -0.84
N SER A 250 4.91 -11.95 -0.78
CA SER A 250 3.57 -12.20 -1.35
C SER A 250 2.50 -11.31 -0.70
N LEU A 251 2.56 -11.14 0.62
CA LEU A 251 1.65 -10.26 1.34
C LEU A 251 1.80 -8.79 0.92
N LEU A 252 3.03 -8.32 0.74
CA LEU A 252 3.30 -6.96 0.29
C LEU A 252 2.74 -6.72 -1.12
N MET A 253 2.82 -7.72 -1.99
CA MET A 253 2.22 -7.65 -3.33
C MET A 253 0.69 -7.50 -3.27
N VAL A 254 0.01 -8.35 -2.48
CA VAL A 254 -1.45 -8.28 -2.35
C VAL A 254 -1.90 -6.96 -1.73
N ALA A 255 -1.23 -6.54 -0.65
CA ALA A 255 -1.69 -5.42 0.17
C ALA A 255 -1.20 -4.07 -0.35
N GLY A 256 -0.01 -4.00 -0.95
CA GLY A 256 0.66 -2.75 -1.33
C GLY A 256 0.31 -2.22 -2.71
N THR A 257 -0.03 -3.11 -3.67
CA THR A 257 -0.20 -2.73 -5.08
C THR A 257 -1.27 -1.67 -5.29
N GLU A 258 -2.51 -2.02 -5.13
CA GLU A 258 -3.63 -1.13 -5.45
C GLU A 258 -3.82 -0.02 -4.42
N THR A 259 -3.50 -0.29 -3.15
CA THR A 259 -3.75 0.67 -2.07
C THR A 259 -2.84 1.88 -2.16
N SER A 260 -1.54 1.70 -2.44
CA SER A 260 -0.58 2.79 -2.63
C SER A 260 -0.90 3.60 -3.89
N ALA A 261 -1.09 2.96 -5.04
CA ALA A 261 -1.44 3.66 -6.28
C ALA A 261 -2.75 4.45 -6.16
N SER A 262 -3.76 3.87 -5.48
CA SER A 262 -5.02 4.55 -5.18
C SER A 262 -4.81 5.78 -4.29
N ALA A 263 -4.05 5.63 -3.20
CA ALA A 263 -3.80 6.73 -2.26
C ALA A 263 -3.10 7.90 -2.94
N MET A 264 -2.05 7.64 -3.72
CA MET A 264 -1.29 8.64 -4.48
C MET A 264 -2.18 9.43 -5.45
N ALA A 265 -2.83 8.74 -6.36
CA ALA A 265 -3.63 9.40 -7.39
C ALA A 265 -4.85 10.13 -6.81
N ARG A 266 -5.51 9.56 -5.80
CA ARG A 266 -6.68 10.17 -5.18
C ARG A 266 -6.33 11.35 -4.28
N THR A 267 -5.20 11.32 -3.59
CA THR A 267 -4.71 12.47 -2.80
C THR A 267 -4.39 13.64 -3.71
N THR A 268 -3.70 13.40 -4.84
CA THR A 268 -3.45 14.43 -5.85
C THR A 268 -4.74 15.02 -6.40
N ALA A 269 -5.72 14.18 -6.76
CA ALA A 269 -7.01 14.65 -7.24
C ALA A 269 -7.76 15.47 -6.18
N LEU A 270 -7.73 15.07 -4.90
CA LEU A 270 -8.35 15.81 -3.79
C LEU A 270 -7.72 17.20 -3.64
N LEU A 271 -6.40 17.32 -3.65
CA LEU A 271 -5.71 18.62 -3.58
C LEU A 271 -6.17 19.56 -4.66
N ILE A 272 -6.33 19.08 -5.89
CA ILE A 272 -6.77 19.89 -7.05
C ILE A 272 -8.27 20.22 -6.94
N ASP A 273 -9.11 19.20 -6.77
CA ASP A 273 -10.58 19.34 -6.83
C ASP A 273 -11.16 20.19 -5.70
N THR A 274 -10.52 20.18 -4.52
CA THR A 274 -10.95 21.00 -3.37
C THR A 274 -10.28 22.36 -3.31
N GLY A 275 -9.28 22.62 -4.18
CA GLY A 275 -8.46 23.84 -4.12
C GLY A 275 -7.44 23.87 -2.98
N GLU A 276 -7.36 22.80 -2.17
CA GLU A 276 -6.44 22.71 -1.03
C GLU A 276 -4.96 22.68 -1.46
N GLN A 277 -4.66 22.41 -2.73
CA GLN A 277 -3.31 22.59 -3.26
C GLN A 277 -2.77 24.02 -3.08
N HIS A 278 -3.62 25.05 -3.15
CA HIS A 278 -3.19 26.43 -2.92
C HIS A 278 -2.81 26.67 -1.46
N ARG A 279 -3.44 25.96 -0.54
CA ARG A 279 -3.05 25.99 0.87
C ARG A 279 -1.72 25.28 1.09
N LEU A 280 -1.57 24.08 0.52
CA LEU A 280 -0.30 23.33 0.54
C LEU A 280 0.86 24.16 -0.01
N LEU A 281 0.67 24.82 -1.15
CA LEU A 281 1.69 25.67 -1.77
C LEU A 281 2.10 26.85 -0.89
N ARG A 282 1.14 27.50 -0.20
CA ARG A 282 1.45 28.57 0.77
C ARG A 282 2.28 28.03 1.95
N LEU A 283 1.88 26.90 2.54
CA LEU A 283 2.61 26.29 3.65
C LEU A 283 4.04 25.92 3.24
N LEU A 284 4.22 25.33 2.06
CA LEU A 284 5.55 25.02 1.50
C LEU A 284 6.41 26.28 1.26
N ALA A 285 5.80 27.38 0.84
CA ALA A 285 6.50 28.64 0.68
C ALA A 285 6.92 29.24 2.03
N ASP A 286 6.04 29.19 3.01
CA ASP A 286 6.31 29.66 4.38
C ASP A 286 7.43 28.85 5.04
N GLU A 287 7.43 27.52 4.89
CA GLU A 287 8.47 26.62 5.41
C GLU A 287 9.85 26.89 4.78
N ARG A 288 9.89 27.22 3.49
CA ARG A 288 11.14 27.59 2.80
C ARG A 288 11.66 28.97 3.20
N GLY A 289 10.75 29.91 3.40
CA GLY A 289 11.10 31.28 3.78
C GLY A 289 11.50 31.42 5.26
N HIS A 290 10.96 30.58 6.11
CA HIS A 290 11.18 30.57 7.55
C HIS A 290 11.40 29.14 8.01
N PRO A 291 12.64 28.60 7.92
CA PRO A 291 12.93 27.27 8.45
C PRO A 291 12.66 27.26 9.96
N VAL A 292 11.49 26.78 10.34
CA VAL A 292 11.11 26.64 11.77
C VAL A 292 11.75 25.36 12.28
N GLU A 293 12.48 25.46 13.41
CA GLU A 293 12.81 24.27 14.20
C GLU A 293 11.50 23.65 14.67
N ARG A 294 11.09 22.58 14.02
CA ARG A 294 9.90 21.82 14.43
C ARG A 294 10.25 20.92 15.60
N ALA A 295 9.33 20.82 16.54
CA ALA A 295 9.45 19.82 17.59
C ALA A 295 9.52 18.43 16.97
N ALA A 296 10.32 17.55 17.56
CA ALA A 296 10.44 16.17 17.07
C ALA A 296 9.05 15.50 16.95
N GLY A 297 8.69 15.10 15.74
CA GLY A 297 7.39 14.48 15.43
C GLY A 297 6.27 15.46 15.05
N GLU A 298 6.56 16.75 14.90
CA GLU A 298 5.62 17.70 14.31
C GLU A 298 5.66 17.58 12.78
N PRO A 299 4.51 17.24 12.13
CA PRO A 299 4.49 17.00 10.69
C PRO A 299 4.68 18.29 9.91
N ASP A 300 5.38 18.19 8.79
CA ASP A 300 5.48 19.27 7.81
C ASP A 300 4.19 19.40 6.97
N ALA A 301 4.18 20.36 6.03
CA ALA A 301 3.04 20.63 5.17
C ALA A 301 2.67 19.43 4.29
N VAL A 302 3.68 18.72 3.76
CA VAL A 302 3.47 17.52 2.92
C VAL A 302 2.98 16.37 3.76
N GLU A 303 3.57 16.11 4.92
CA GLU A 303 3.12 15.07 5.85
C GLU A 303 1.68 15.27 6.32
N ASN A 304 1.27 16.53 6.57
CA ASN A 304 -0.12 16.87 6.87
C ASN A 304 -1.06 16.56 5.68
N ALA A 305 -0.68 16.93 4.47
CA ALA A 305 -1.43 16.63 3.26
C ALA A 305 -1.53 15.12 3.01
N VAL A 306 -0.44 14.37 3.22
CA VAL A 306 -0.40 12.90 3.15
C VAL A 306 -1.37 12.28 4.15
N ARG A 307 -1.32 12.72 5.40
CA ARG A 307 -2.20 12.23 6.47
C ARG A 307 -3.68 12.47 6.15
N GLU A 308 -4.03 13.67 5.69
CA GLU A 308 -5.39 14.00 5.28
C GLU A 308 -5.82 13.25 4.02
N GLY A 309 -4.92 13.11 3.05
CA GLY A 309 -5.13 12.30 1.86
C GLY A 309 -5.50 10.86 2.23
N LEU A 310 -4.70 10.21 3.06
CA LEU A 310 -4.95 8.85 3.55
C LEU A 310 -6.25 8.76 4.34
N ARG A 311 -6.56 9.74 5.19
CA ARG A 311 -7.80 9.79 5.96
C ARG A 311 -9.02 9.80 5.04
N VAL A 312 -9.05 10.68 4.06
CA VAL A 312 -10.22 10.86 3.20
C VAL A 312 -10.31 9.79 2.11
N THR A 313 -9.18 9.36 1.56
CA THR A 313 -9.19 8.31 0.53
C THR A 313 -9.48 6.93 1.11
N SER A 314 -8.93 6.63 2.32
CA SER A 314 -9.06 5.32 2.99
C SER A 314 -9.08 4.16 1.97
N PRO A 315 -7.94 3.83 1.33
CA PRO A 315 -7.93 2.85 0.23
C PRO A 315 -8.55 1.51 0.63
N ALA A 316 -8.22 1.00 1.82
CA ALA A 316 -8.95 -0.09 2.46
C ALA A 316 -10.23 0.48 3.09
N SER A 317 -11.25 0.67 2.27
CA SER A 317 -12.51 1.33 2.68
C SER A 317 -13.34 0.54 3.68
N VAL A 318 -13.07 -0.76 3.82
CA VAL A 318 -13.73 -1.70 4.75
C VAL A 318 -12.69 -2.63 5.34
N ILE A 319 -12.76 -2.84 6.65
CA ILE A 319 -11.95 -3.85 7.37
C ILE A 319 -12.89 -4.84 8.04
N GLY A 320 -12.74 -6.13 7.74
CA GLY A 320 -13.52 -7.22 8.34
C GLY A 320 -12.80 -7.89 9.51
N ARG A 321 -13.59 -8.44 10.45
CA ARG A 321 -13.14 -9.32 11.52
C ARG A 321 -14.15 -10.42 11.76
N GLY A 322 -13.68 -11.62 12.10
CA GLY A 322 -14.49 -12.66 12.72
C GLY A 322 -14.60 -12.44 14.22
N VAL A 323 -15.70 -12.86 14.83
CA VAL A 323 -15.91 -12.87 16.29
C VAL A 323 -15.48 -14.24 16.81
N SER A 324 -14.45 -14.30 17.65
CA SER A 324 -13.88 -15.54 18.19
C SER A 324 -14.53 -15.97 19.51
N ALA A 325 -15.09 -15.03 20.27
CA ALA A 325 -15.79 -15.27 21.51
C ALA A 325 -16.92 -14.25 21.70
N ASP A 326 -17.96 -14.60 22.45
CA ASP A 326 -19.07 -13.70 22.76
C ASP A 326 -18.58 -12.41 23.41
N VAL A 327 -19.05 -11.27 22.94
CA VAL A 327 -18.59 -9.96 23.41
C VAL A 327 -19.67 -8.90 23.31
N GLU A 328 -19.68 -7.98 24.27
CA GLU A 328 -20.53 -6.78 24.20
C GLU A 328 -19.77 -5.58 23.61
N VAL A 329 -20.32 -5.02 22.53
CA VAL A 329 -19.79 -3.81 21.87
C VAL A 329 -20.92 -2.84 21.59
N ALA A 330 -20.79 -1.59 22.03
CA ALA A 330 -21.79 -0.53 21.81
C ALA A 330 -23.22 -0.95 22.19
N GLY A 331 -23.38 -1.65 23.33
CA GLY A 331 -24.67 -2.14 23.83
C GLY A 331 -25.30 -3.24 22.96
N ARG A 332 -24.49 -3.97 22.19
CA ARG A 332 -24.91 -5.13 21.40
C ARG A 332 -24.05 -6.33 21.74
N THR A 333 -24.68 -7.49 21.90
CA THR A 333 -23.99 -8.77 22.07
C THR A 333 -23.70 -9.37 20.69
N LEU A 334 -22.40 -9.54 20.39
CA LEU A 334 -21.92 -10.26 19.22
C LEU A 334 -21.57 -11.70 19.69
N ARG A 335 -21.96 -12.68 18.89
CA ARG A 335 -21.73 -14.10 19.20
C ARG A 335 -20.50 -14.62 18.46
N ALA A 336 -19.83 -15.58 19.06
CA ALA A 336 -18.77 -16.34 18.40
C ALA A 336 -19.26 -16.91 17.06
N GLY A 337 -18.42 -16.83 16.01
CA GLY A 337 -18.75 -17.20 14.64
C GLY A 337 -19.45 -16.11 13.82
N GLU A 338 -19.90 -15.02 14.44
CA GLU A 338 -20.39 -13.86 13.69
C GLU A 338 -19.23 -13.06 13.07
N ARG A 339 -19.57 -12.16 12.13
CA ARG A 339 -18.60 -11.27 11.48
C ARG A 339 -18.99 -9.82 11.68
N VAL A 340 -17.96 -8.96 11.71
CA VAL A 340 -18.12 -7.51 11.80
C VAL A 340 -17.33 -6.81 10.73
N MET A 341 -17.93 -5.80 10.09
CA MET A 341 -17.32 -4.94 9.09
C MET A 341 -17.22 -3.51 9.63
N ILE A 342 -16.03 -2.95 9.55
CA ILE A 342 -15.74 -1.57 9.89
C ILE A 342 -15.64 -0.79 8.59
N LEU A 343 -16.54 0.15 8.37
CA LEU A 343 -16.52 1.05 7.22
C LEU A 343 -15.51 2.16 7.47
N THR A 344 -14.24 1.87 7.24
CA THR A 344 -13.11 2.76 7.58
C THR A 344 -13.20 4.09 6.85
N TRP A 345 -13.59 4.09 5.56
CA TRP A 345 -13.82 5.33 4.83
C TRP A 345 -14.87 6.23 5.51
N ALA A 346 -16.03 5.67 5.88
CA ALA A 346 -17.08 6.44 6.53
C ALA A 346 -16.65 6.94 7.93
N ALA A 347 -15.96 6.09 8.70
CA ALA A 347 -15.43 6.46 10.01
C ALA A 347 -14.40 7.60 9.92
N ASN A 348 -13.48 7.52 8.97
CA ASN A 348 -12.43 8.51 8.79
C ASN A 348 -12.97 9.83 8.24
N THR A 349 -13.94 9.81 7.34
CA THR A 349 -14.53 11.03 6.76
C THR A 349 -15.53 11.73 7.69
N ALA A 350 -15.95 11.10 8.78
CA ALA A 350 -16.80 11.72 9.81
C ALA A 350 -16.18 12.98 10.43
N ALA A 351 -14.86 13.10 10.43
CA ALA A 351 -14.15 14.31 10.89
C ALA A 351 -14.26 15.51 9.93
N GLY A 352 -14.96 15.38 8.81
CA GLY A 352 -15.19 16.45 7.83
C GLY A 352 -14.38 16.28 6.54
N PRO A 353 -14.55 17.24 5.60
CA PRO A 353 -13.95 17.20 4.28
C PRO A 353 -12.41 17.26 4.32
N PHE A 354 -11.77 17.02 3.20
CA PHE A 354 -10.32 17.13 3.03
C PHE A 354 -9.84 18.58 3.31
N ARG A 355 -8.75 18.69 4.07
CA ARG A 355 -8.05 19.96 4.34
C ARG A 355 -6.56 19.69 4.54
N ALA A 356 -5.71 20.26 3.71
CA ALA A 356 -4.26 20.01 3.74
C ALA A 356 -3.59 20.39 5.07
N ASP A 357 -4.17 21.34 5.81
CA ASP A 357 -3.67 21.85 7.11
C ASP A 357 -4.45 21.31 8.32
N ARG A 358 -5.27 20.28 8.14
CA ARG A 358 -6.10 19.79 9.26
C ARG A 358 -5.22 19.32 10.43
N PRO A 359 -5.49 19.78 11.65
CA PRO A 359 -4.85 19.23 12.84
C PRO A 359 -5.11 17.73 12.98
N TYR A 360 -4.23 17.04 13.69
CA TYR A 360 -4.40 15.62 13.94
C TYR A 360 -5.75 15.30 14.60
N VAL A 361 -6.52 14.43 13.94
CA VAL A 361 -7.84 14.02 14.44
C VAL A 361 -7.67 12.80 15.34
N ARG A 362 -7.69 13.04 16.64
CA ARG A 362 -7.42 12.01 17.66
C ARG A 362 -8.41 10.84 17.61
N GLU A 363 -9.66 11.08 17.24
CA GLU A 363 -10.74 10.10 17.17
C GLU A 363 -10.46 9.06 16.08
N THR A 364 -9.92 9.47 14.95
CA THR A 364 -9.58 8.55 13.84
C THR A 364 -8.22 7.88 14.04
N ARG A 365 -7.23 8.54 14.65
CA ARG A 365 -5.89 7.99 14.97
C ARG A 365 -5.30 7.07 13.92
N GLN A 366 -5.25 7.49 12.65
CA GLN A 366 -4.73 6.66 11.55
C GLN A 366 -5.56 5.36 11.30
N LEU A 367 -6.88 5.39 11.53
CA LEU A 367 -7.74 4.22 11.33
C LEU A 367 -7.71 3.70 9.89
N TRP A 368 -7.27 4.50 8.91
CA TRP A 368 -6.99 4.08 7.54
C TRP A 368 -5.88 3.03 7.42
N PHE A 369 -5.02 2.91 8.41
CA PHE A 369 -4.03 1.84 8.55
C PHE A 369 -4.49 0.71 9.48
N GLY A 370 -5.74 0.73 9.94
CA GLY A 370 -6.24 -0.17 10.96
C GLY A 370 -5.82 0.25 12.37
N ALA A 371 -5.79 -0.69 13.30
CA ALA A 371 -5.35 -0.45 14.68
C ALA A 371 -4.91 -1.74 15.37
N GLY A 372 -4.26 -1.61 16.54
CA GLY A 372 -3.84 -2.74 17.37
C GLY A 372 -2.71 -3.54 16.76
N ARG A 373 -2.68 -4.82 17.06
CA ARG A 373 -1.63 -5.75 16.63
C ARG A 373 -1.51 -5.91 15.11
N HIS A 374 -2.60 -5.62 14.38
CA HIS A 374 -2.67 -5.69 12.92
C HIS A 374 -2.55 -4.31 12.23
N LEU A 375 -2.01 -3.30 12.90
CA LEU A 375 -1.70 -2.01 12.26
C LEU A 375 -0.88 -2.27 10.99
N CYS A 376 -1.17 -1.55 9.92
CA CYS A 376 -0.51 -1.74 8.62
C CYS A 376 1.01 -1.80 8.76
N LEU A 377 1.63 -2.86 8.23
CA LEU A 377 3.08 -3.05 8.28
C LEU A 377 3.79 -2.01 7.41
N GLY A 378 3.24 -1.71 6.22
CA GLY A 378 3.77 -0.74 5.27
C GLY A 378 3.34 0.71 5.53
N ALA A 379 2.92 1.08 6.75
CA ALA A 379 2.40 2.44 7.00
C ALA A 379 3.45 3.54 6.76
N ALA A 380 4.71 3.31 7.14
CA ALA A 380 5.81 4.23 6.87
C ALA A 380 6.09 4.32 5.37
N LEU A 381 6.15 3.18 4.68
CA LEU A 381 6.36 3.13 3.24
C LEU A 381 5.25 3.89 2.49
N ALA A 382 3.98 3.63 2.80
CA ALA A 382 2.87 4.32 2.14
C ALA A 382 2.90 5.85 2.36
N ARG A 383 3.32 6.31 3.54
CA ARG A 383 3.53 7.75 3.79
C ARG A 383 4.66 8.31 2.94
N ALA A 384 5.81 7.65 2.93
CA ALA A 384 6.96 8.06 2.12
C ALA A 384 6.64 8.09 0.62
N GLU A 385 5.92 7.10 0.11
CA GLU A 385 5.45 7.01 -1.27
C GLU A 385 4.60 8.22 -1.69
N ILE A 386 3.59 8.56 -0.89
CA ILE A 386 2.70 9.69 -1.20
C ILE A 386 3.47 11.01 -1.06
N ALA A 387 4.31 11.14 -0.02
CA ALA A 387 5.12 12.33 0.19
C ALA A 387 6.07 12.60 -0.98
N ALA A 388 6.81 11.59 -1.44
CA ALA A 388 7.72 11.71 -2.57
C ALA A 388 7.00 12.16 -3.86
N LEU A 389 5.81 11.61 -4.13
CA LEU A 389 4.98 12.06 -5.24
C LEU A 389 4.53 13.52 -5.07
N LEU A 390 4.04 13.92 -3.89
CA LEU A 390 3.60 15.30 -3.66
C LEU A 390 4.76 16.30 -3.77
N HIS A 391 5.95 15.96 -3.27
CA HIS A 391 7.16 16.76 -3.49
C HIS A 391 7.48 16.89 -4.98
N ALA A 392 7.41 15.80 -5.76
CA ALA A 392 7.63 15.86 -7.19
C ALA A 392 6.62 16.75 -7.93
N LEU A 393 5.40 16.83 -7.44
CA LEU A 393 4.32 17.57 -8.07
C LEU A 393 4.24 19.05 -7.64
N TYR A 394 4.74 19.43 -6.44
CA TYR A 394 4.45 20.74 -5.84
C TYR A 394 5.67 21.55 -5.36
N ASP A 395 6.89 20.98 -5.31
CA ASP A 395 8.06 21.69 -4.79
C ASP A 395 8.49 22.89 -5.63
N ASP A 396 8.12 22.97 -6.91
CA ASP A 396 8.37 24.15 -7.74
C ASP A 396 7.41 25.32 -7.45
N GLY A 397 6.44 25.14 -6.56
CA GLY A 397 5.51 26.18 -6.13
C GLY A 397 4.35 26.44 -7.10
N ALA A 398 4.21 25.67 -8.19
CA ALA A 398 3.19 25.89 -9.20
C ALA A 398 1.96 24.97 -8.99
N PRO A 399 0.74 25.53 -9.11
CA PRO A 399 -0.48 24.73 -9.00
C PRO A 399 -0.69 23.83 -10.23
N LEU A 400 -1.49 22.80 -10.04
CA LEU A 400 -1.89 21.84 -11.07
C LEU A 400 -3.36 22.01 -11.43
N ARG A 401 -3.69 21.65 -12.68
CA ARG A 401 -5.07 21.46 -13.15
C ARG A 401 -5.25 20.06 -13.72
N VAL A 402 -6.44 19.51 -13.60
CA VAL A 402 -6.80 18.25 -14.24
C VAL A 402 -7.09 18.52 -15.72
N VAL A 403 -6.38 17.83 -16.61
CA VAL A 403 -6.61 17.86 -18.07
C VAL A 403 -7.65 16.83 -18.47
N SER A 404 -7.52 15.61 -17.96
CA SER A 404 -8.50 14.54 -18.16
C SER A 404 -8.43 13.52 -17.04
N ARG A 405 -9.55 12.81 -16.79
CA ARG A 405 -9.57 11.71 -15.82
C ARG A 405 -10.58 10.64 -16.16
N ARG A 406 -10.25 9.41 -15.78
CA ARG A 406 -11.13 8.25 -15.84
C ARG A 406 -10.99 7.43 -14.56
N ALA A 407 -12.06 7.35 -13.77
CA ALA A 407 -12.09 6.56 -12.56
C ALA A 407 -12.21 5.06 -12.86
N LYS A 408 -11.54 4.23 -12.08
CA LYS A 408 -11.74 2.77 -12.09
C LYS A 408 -13.19 2.42 -11.73
N ARG A 409 -13.74 1.40 -12.38
CA ARG A 409 -15.11 0.95 -12.14
C ARG A 409 -15.13 -0.50 -11.67
N ARG A 410 -16.07 -0.83 -10.78
CA ARG A 410 -16.30 -2.19 -10.27
C ARG A 410 -15.06 -2.77 -9.55
N VAL A 411 -14.31 -1.93 -8.85
CA VAL A 411 -13.12 -2.31 -8.09
C VAL A 411 -13.40 -2.21 -6.59
N LEU A 412 -12.65 -2.98 -5.79
CA LEU A 412 -12.74 -2.92 -4.32
C LEU A 412 -11.96 -1.71 -3.78
N VAL A 413 -10.81 -1.41 -4.38
CA VAL A 413 -9.99 -0.25 -4.05
C VAL A 413 -10.29 0.85 -5.08
N PRO A 414 -11.01 1.94 -4.70
CA PRO A 414 -11.28 3.04 -5.62
C PRO A 414 -10.00 3.70 -6.13
N GLY A 415 -9.95 4.06 -7.40
CA GLY A 415 -8.77 4.66 -8.02
C GLY A 415 -9.08 5.27 -9.39
N TYR A 416 -8.03 5.64 -10.10
CA TYR A 416 -8.10 6.16 -11.45
C TYR A 416 -7.39 5.23 -12.43
N ASP A 417 -8.05 4.93 -13.57
CA ASP A 417 -7.36 4.37 -14.75
C ASP A 417 -6.47 5.43 -15.39
N GLN A 418 -6.91 6.69 -15.32
CA GLN A 418 -6.21 7.84 -15.87
C GLN A 418 -6.49 9.08 -15.00
N LEU A 419 -5.44 9.85 -14.71
CA LEU A 419 -5.52 11.18 -14.08
C LEU A 419 -4.42 12.05 -14.66
N VAL A 420 -4.71 12.72 -15.76
CA VAL A 420 -3.74 13.58 -16.44
C VAL A 420 -3.79 14.98 -15.86
N VAL A 421 -2.65 15.49 -15.45
CA VAL A 421 -2.48 16.83 -14.89
C VAL A 421 -1.47 17.65 -15.72
N ALA A 422 -1.60 18.96 -15.65
CA ALA A 422 -0.65 19.94 -16.19
C ALA A 422 -0.51 21.09 -15.20
N ARG A 423 0.47 21.96 -15.39
CA ARG A 423 0.51 23.25 -14.68
C ARG A 423 -0.74 24.07 -15.01
N ALA A 424 -1.29 24.77 -13.99
CA ALA A 424 -2.48 25.59 -14.11
C ALA A 424 -2.18 26.94 -14.79
#